data_905912c2e0c755f43a005c35f5a8e775
#
_entry.id   905912c2e0c755f43a005c35f5a8e775
#
_cell.length_a   1.000
_cell.length_b   1.000
_cell.length_c   1.000
_cell.angle_alpha   90.00
_cell.angle_beta   90.00
_cell.angle_gamma   90.00
#
_symmetry.space_group_name_H-M   'P 1'
#
loop_
_entity.id
_entity.type
_entity.pdbx_description
1 polymer ?
#
loop_
_entity_poly.entity_id
_entity_poly.type
_entity_poly.pdbx_seq_one_letter_code
_entity_poly.pdbx_strand_id
1 'polypeptide(L)'
;GMYIGSVGTKGLNHLIYEIADNSVDEHLAGFCTQINVTLNDDGTATIKDNGRGIPTGINNKTGIPAVEMVFTMLHAGGKFGTGGYKISGGLHGVGASVVNALSEWLEVSICRDGKRYEQRYERGKTMYPLKEVGECGDSTGTTVTFLPDKQIFEETVYDYDILKQRLREMAFLTKGLKIILTDKREGMEREKTFHYEGGIREFVTYLNRSKEALYPEIIYCEGEKDGVAVEVAMQHNDSYTCLLYTSPSPRDPKTSR
;
A
#
# COMPACT_ATOMS: atom_id res chain seq x y z
N GLY A 1 -0.16 -18.85 2.37
CA GLY A 1 0.90 -18.57 3.36
C GLY A 1 2.14 -17.87 2.80
N MET A 2 2.56 -18.17 1.58
CA MET A 2 3.85 -17.66 1.04
C MET A 2 3.86 -16.13 0.87
N TYR A 3 2.76 -15.51 0.45
CA TYR A 3 2.70 -14.07 0.18
C TYR A 3 2.19 -13.23 1.35
N ILE A 4 1.25 -13.75 2.15
CA ILE A 4 0.64 -13.01 3.26
C ILE A 4 1.01 -13.54 4.66
N GLY A 5 1.83 -14.59 4.73
CA GLY A 5 2.39 -15.17 5.96
C GLY A 5 1.42 -16.04 6.77
N SER A 6 0.13 -15.71 6.86
CA SER A 6 -0.87 -16.46 7.63
C SER A 6 -2.27 -16.27 7.05
N VAL A 7 -3.25 -17.07 7.54
CA VAL A 7 -4.68 -16.93 7.22
C VAL A 7 -5.50 -16.36 8.38
N GLY A 8 -4.85 -15.99 9.48
CA GLY A 8 -5.46 -15.26 10.59
C GLY A 8 -5.42 -13.75 10.39
N THR A 9 -5.73 -12.98 11.44
CA THR A 9 -5.84 -11.50 11.46
C THR A 9 -4.63 -10.79 10.86
N LYS A 10 -3.40 -11.31 11.08
CA LYS A 10 -2.18 -10.73 10.52
C LYS A 10 -2.16 -10.80 8.99
N GLY A 11 -2.50 -11.96 8.41
CA GLY A 11 -2.59 -12.12 6.97
C GLY A 11 -3.76 -11.36 6.36
N LEU A 12 -4.88 -11.27 7.08
CA LEU A 12 -6.02 -10.47 6.68
C LEU A 12 -5.65 -8.99 6.51
N ASN A 13 -5.03 -8.39 7.55
CA ASN A 13 -4.58 -7.00 7.50
C ASN A 13 -3.51 -6.78 6.40
N HIS A 14 -2.74 -7.81 6.06
CA HIS A 14 -1.72 -7.73 5.01
C HIS A 14 -2.31 -7.45 3.63
N LEU A 15 -3.56 -7.88 3.37
CA LEU A 15 -4.25 -7.56 2.10
C LEU A 15 -4.37 -6.05 1.88
N ILE A 16 -4.63 -5.28 2.95
CA ILE A 16 -4.71 -3.82 2.89
C ILE A 16 -3.33 -3.24 2.55
N TYR A 17 -2.25 -3.76 3.14
CA TYR A 17 -0.90 -3.27 2.88
C TYR A 17 -0.49 -3.50 1.42
N GLU A 18 -0.80 -4.65 0.84
CA GLU A 18 -0.46 -4.96 -0.55
C GLU A 18 -1.12 -3.98 -1.55
N ILE A 19 -2.35 -3.56 -1.29
CA ILE A 19 -3.02 -2.54 -2.13
C ILE A 19 -2.46 -1.15 -1.84
N ALA A 20 -2.22 -0.79 -0.57
CA ALA A 20 -1.67 0.50 -0.20
C ALA A 20 -0.25 0.71 -0.74
N ASP A 21 0.57 -0.34 -0.80
CA ASP A 21 1.93 -0.30 -1.35
C ASP A 21 1.94 0.10 -2.84
N ASN A 22 0.92 -0.29 -3.62
CA ASN A 22 0.79 0.19 -5.01
C ASN A 22 0.56 1.71 -5.07
N SER A 23 -0.20 2.26 -4.13
CA SER A 23 -0.41 3.71 -4.03
C SER A 23 0.83 4.44 -3.50
N VAL A 24 1.62 3.80 -2.64
CA VAL A 24 2.95 4.28 -2.22
C VAL A 24 3.89 4.35 -3.42
N ASP A 25 3.88 3.35 -4.30
CA ASP A 25 4.69 3.38 -5.53
C ASP A 25 4.32 4.59 -6.42
N GLU A 26 3.03 4.92 -6.54
CA GLU A 26 2.58 6.14 -7.23
C GLU A 26 3.07 7.42 -6.52
N HIS A 27 3.15 7.44 -5.18
CA HIS A 27 3.74 8.55 -4.44
C HIS A 27 5.23 8.69 -4.71
N LEU A 28 6.00 7.61 -4.63
CA LEU A 28 7.43 7.60 -4.91
C LEU A 28 7.76 7.99 -6.36
N ALA A 29 6.81 7.75 -7.27
CA ALA A 29 6.88 8.24 -8.66
C ALA A 29 6.48 9.73 -8.80
N GLY A 30 6.03 10.39 -7.73
CA GLY A 30 5.67 11.81 -7.70
C GLY A 30 4.24 12.15 -8.10
N PHE A 31 3.34 11.16 -8.19
CA PHE A 31 1.98 11.36 -8.70
C PHE A 31 0.87 11.22 -7.65
N CYS A 32 1.12 10.56 -6.53
CA CYS A 32 0.15 10.39 -5.46
C CYS A 32 0.53 11.22 -4.24
N THR A 33 -0.42 11.92 -3.64
CA THR A 33 -0.23 12.71 -2.43
C THR A 33 -1.09 12.26 -1.27
N GLN A 34 -2.11 11.44 -1.53
CA GLN A 34 -3.05 10.99 -0.51
C GLN A 34 -3.54 9.57 -0.78
N ILE A 35 -3.58 8.78 0.30
CA ILE A 35 -4.19 7.45 0.34
C ILE A 35 -5.28 7.44 1.41
N ASN A 36 -6.47 6.95 1.07
CA ASN A 36 -7.55 6.73 2.01
C ASN A 36 -7.77 5.21 2.16
N VAL A 37 -7.69 4.73 3.39
CA VAL A 37 -7.99 3.34 3.76
C VAL A 37 -9.26 3.34 4.58
N THR A 38 -10.30 2.65 4.13
CA THR A 38 -11.60 2.60 4.80
C THR A 38 -11.98 1.16 5.12
N LEU A 39 -12.31 0.90 6.38
CA LEU A 39 -12.95 -0.32 6.83
C LEU A 39 -14.46 -0.08 6.79
N ASN A 40 -15.17 -0.81 5.95
CA ASN A 40 -16.60 -0.63 5.76
C ASN A 40 -17.39 -1.56 6.69
N ASP A 41 -18.65 -1.19 6.95
CA ASP A 41 -19.54 -1.93 7.85
C ASP A 41 -19.94 -3.31 7.30
N ASP A 42 -19.93 -3.48 5.99
CA ASP A 42 -20.21 -4.75 5.30
C ASP A 42 -19.04 -5.76 5.30
N GLY A 43 -17.95 -5.45 6.02
CA GLY A 43 -16.74 -6.27 6.10
C GLY A 43 -15.76 -6.08 4.94
N THR A 44 -16.05 -5.19 4.00
CA THR A 44 -15.10 -4.84 2.94
C THR A 44 -14.04 -3.85 3.41
N ALA A 45 -12.91 -3.82 2.71
CA ALA A 45 -11.94 -2.76 2.81
C ALA A 45 -11.85 -2.00 1.48
N THR A 46 -11.74 -0.67 1.56
CA THR A 46 -11.57 0.20 0.40
C THR A 46 -10.27 0.98 0.54
N ILE A 47 -9.41 0.91 -0.47
CA ILE A 47 -8.19 1.72 -0.57
C ILE A 47 -8.34 2.61 -1.81
N LYS A 48 -8.20 3.92 -1.60
CA LYS A 48 -8.30 4.93 -2.66
C LYS A 48 -7.08 5.84 -2.63
N ASP A 49 -6.47 6.03 -3.78
CA ASP A 49 -5.42 7.02 -3.99
C ASP A 49 -5.85 8.13 -4.97
N ASN A 50 -5.04 9.16 -5.04
CA ASN A 50 -5.16 10.25 -6.01
C ASN A 50 -3.98 10.28 -7.01
N GLY A 51 -3.39 9.11 -7.31
CA GLY A 51 -2.36 8.95 -8.31
C GLY A 51 -2.88 9.08 -9.75
N ARG A 52 -2.10 8.61 -10.72
CA ARG A 52 -2.49 8.69 -12.15
C ARG A 52 -3.63 7.75 -12.56
N GLY A 53 -3.96 6.80 -11.69
CA GLY A 53 -4.82 5.66 -12.04
C GLY A 53 -4.06 4.55 -12.80
N ILE A 54 -4.39 3.29 -12.52
CA ILE A 54 -3.82 2.14 -13.23
C ILE A 54 -4.08 2.28 -14.74
N PRO A 55 -3.11 1.98 -15.62
CA PRO A 55 -3.33 2.02 -17.07
C PRO A 55 -4.47 1.12 -17.51
N THR A 56 -5.35 1.64 -18.37
CA THR A 56 -6.54 0.95 -18.89
C THR A 56 -6.36 0.43 -20.32
N GLY A 57 -5.26 0.80 -20.97
CA GLY A 57 -4.94 0.38 -22.34
C GLY A 57 -4.70 -1.13 -22.45
N ILE A 58 -4.96 -1.64 -23.64
CA ILE A 58 -4.73 -3.07 -23.98
C ILE A 58 -3.23 -3.31 -24.13
N ASN A 59 -2.72 -4.33 -23.47
CA ASN A 59 -1.35 -4.77 -23.67
C ASN A 59 -1.21 -5.55 -24.99
N ASN A 60 -0.36 -5.05 -25.89
CA ASN A 60 -0.20 -5.62 -27.23
C ASN A 60 0.31 -7.08 -27.24
N LYS A 61 0.95 -7.54 -26.16
CA LYS A 61 1.48 -8.93 -26.08
C LYS A 61 0.43 -9.93 -25.61
N THR A 62 -0.45 -9.50 -24.69
CA THR A 62 -1.42 -10.38 -24.04
C THR A 62 -2.83 -10.19 -24.57
N GLY A 63 -3.12 -9.06 -25.22
CA GLY A 63 -4.45 -8.72 -25.73
C GLY A 63 -5.48 -8.34 -24.65
N ILE A 64 -5.06 -8.22 -23.38
CA ILE A 64 -5.93 -7.86 -22.25
C ILE A 64 -5.56 -6.49 -21.69
N PRO A 65 -6.49 -5.79 -21.02
CA PRO A 65 -6.20 -4.51 -20.37
C PRO A 65 -5.09 -4.63 -19.32
N ALA A 66 -4.25 -3.59 -19.19
CA ALA A 66 -3.15 -3.58 -18.23
C ALA A 66 -3.66 -3.76 -16.79
N VAL A 67 -4.80 -3.16 -16.44
CA VAL A 67 -5.43 -3.35 -15.12
C VAL A 67 -5.78 -4.82 -14.86
N GLU A 68 -6.31 -5.53 -15.83
CA GLU A 68 -6.64 -6.95 -15.68
C GLU A 68 -5.38 -7.79 -15.42
N MET A 69 -4.27 -7.46 -16.11
CA MET A 69 -2.98 -8.11 -15.84
C MET A 69 -2.52 -7.90 -14.38
N VAL A 70 -2.67 -6.68 -13.84
CA VAL A 70 -2.29 -6.35 -12.45
C VAL A 70 -3.03 -7.24 -11.44
N PHE A 71 -4.31 -7.49 -11.66
CA PHE A 71 -5.16 -8.23 -10.72
C PHE A 71 -5.24 -9.74 -10.98
N THR A 72 -4.81 -10.23 -12.15
CA THR A 72 -4.96 -11.67 -12.50
C THR A 72 -3.64 -12.39 -12.74
N MET A 73 -2.54 -11.65 -12.99
CA MET A 73 -1.26 -12.27 -13.32
C MET A 73 -0.23 -12.03 -12.23
N LEU A 74 0.46 -13.08 -11.81
CA LEU A 74 1.63 -12.96 -10.92
C LEU A 74 2.77 -12.26 -11.65
N HIS A 75 3.47 -11.37 -10.96
CA HIS A 75 4.60 -10.59 -11.48
C HIS A 75 4.26 -9.62 -12.63
N ALA A 76 3.00 -9.26 -12.80
CA ALA A 76 2.59 -8.26 -13.80
C ALA A 76 2.81 -6.80 -13.32
N GLY A 77 2.89 -6.57 -12.01
CA GLY A 77 3.09 -5.24 -11.45
C GLY A 77 4.50 -4.69 -11.69
N GLY A 78 4.61 -3.44 -12.11
CA GLY A 78 5.90 -2.73 -12.23
C GLY A 78 6.60 -2.81 -13.58
N LYS A 79 6.05 -3.51 -14.57
CA LYS A 79 6.67 -3.66 -15.90
C LYS A 79 5.90 -2.96 -17.03
N PHE A 80 5.13 -1.92 -16.70
CA PHE A 80 4.35 -1.18 -17.69
C PHE A 80 5.18 -0.06 -18.35
N GLY A 81 6.03 -0.42 -19.30
CA GLY A 81 6.71 0.53 -20.20
C GLY A 81 8.09 0.99 -19.74
N THR A 82 8.77 1.76 -20.60
CA THR A 82 10.13 2.28 -20.49
C THR A 82 10.32 3.38 -19.43
N GLY A 83 9.29 3.64 -18.61
CA GLY A 83 9.27 4.61 -17.52
C GLY A 83 8.95 3.97 -16.17
N GLY A 84 9.32 2.69 -15.96
CA GLY A 84 9.07 1.97 -14.73
C GLY A 84 9.62 2.67 -13.48
N TYR A 85 9.00 2.44 -12.34
CA TYR A 85 9.38 3.01 -11.06
C TYR A 85 10.86 2.75 -10.78
N LYS A 86 11.64 3.80 -10.51
CA LYS A 86 13.04 3.69 -10.09
C LYS A 86 13.17 3.07 -8.69
N ILE A 87 12.13 3.25 -7.88
CA ILE A 87 12.01 2.73 -6.51
C ILE A 87 10.60 2.16 -6.41
N SER A 88 10.42 0.99 -5.81
CA SER A 88 9.11 0.36 -5.58
C SER A 88 9.00 -0.07 -4.13
N GLY A 89 7.90 0.25 -3.47
CA GLY A 89 7.55 -0.22 -2.13
C GLY A 89 7.10 -1.69 -2.15
N GLY A 90 6.51 -2.13 -3.28
CA GLY A 90 6.08 -3.51 -3.49
C GLY A 90 7.20 -4.41 -4.01
N LEU A 91 7.71 -5.31 -3.18
CA LEU A 91 8.90 -6.15 -3.47
C LEU A 91 8.70 -7.19 -4.59
N HIS A 92 7.47 -7.55 -4.98
CA HIS A 92 7.23 -8.75 -5.79
C HIS A 92 6.35 -8.55 -7.02
N GLY A 93 5.65 -7.42 -7.15
CA GLY A 93 4.70 -7.20 -8.24
C GLY A 93 3.55 -8.23 -8.29
N VAL A 94 3.20 -8.79 -7.14
CA VAL A 94 2.16 -9.84 -7.00
C VAL A 94 1.03 -9.42 -6.07
N GLY A 95 1.18 -8.34 -5.31
CA GLY A 95 0.27 -7.96 -4.23
C GLY A 95 -1.19 -7.90 -4.65
N ALA A 96 -1.49 -7.14 -5.69
CA ALA A 96 -2.88 -6.98 -6.17
C ALA A 96 -3.50 -8.30 -6.65
N SER A 97 -2.77 -9.15 -7.37
CA SER A 97 -3.27 -10.44 -7.84
C SER A 97 -3.47 -11.43 -6.69
N VAL A 98 -2.64 -11.36 -5.65
CA VAL A 98 -2.80 -12.15 -4.41
C VAL A 98 -4.05 -11.69 -3.65
N VAL A 99 -4.26 -10.38 -3.48
CA VAL A 99 -5.48 -9.85 -2.83
C VAL A 99 -6.72 -10.30 -3.58
N ASN A 100 -6.72 -10.21 -4.92
CA ASN A 100 -7.82 -10.68 -5.75
C ASN A 100 -8.10 -12.18 -5.54
N ALA A 101 -7.07 -13.02 -5.57
CA ALA A 101 -7.21 -14.47 -5.39
C ALA A 101 -7.71 -14.87 -3.98
N LEU A 102 -7.44 -14.04 -2.95
CA LEU A 102 -7.83 -14.26 -1.56
C LEU A 102 -9.12 -13.54 -1.15
N SER A 103 -9.79 -12.89 -2.10
CA SER A 103 -11.04 -12.19 -1.90
C SER A 103 -12.21 -12.97 -2.51
N GLU A 104 -13.36 -12.95 -1.82
CA GLU A 104 -14.62 -13.42 -2.37
C GLU A 104 -14.96 -12.64 -3.63
N TRP A 105 -14.80 -11.30 -3.55
CA TRP A 105 -14.82 -10.42 -4.70
C TRP A 105 -13.92 -9.21 -4.49
N LEU A 106 -13.46 -8.64 -5.59
CA LEU A 106 -12.70 -7.42 -5.66
C LEU A 106 -13.22 -6.56 -6.81
N GLU A 107 -13.34 -5.26 -6.57
CA GLU A 107 -13.72 -4.28 -7.57
C GLU A 107 -12.68 -3.18 -7.64
N VAL A 108 -12.28 -2.82 -8.85
CA VAL A 108 -11.39 -1.70 -9.11
C VAL A 108 -12.15 -0.63 -9.89
N SER A 109 -12.09 0.61 -9.41
CA SER A 109 -12.56 1.80 -10.11
C SER A 109 -11.37 2.73 -10.36
N ILE A 110 -11.19 3.14 -11.61
CA ILE A 110 -10.04 3.92 -12.07
C ILE A 110 -10.53 5.21 -12.70
N CYS A 111 -10.02 6.34 -12.22
CA CYS A 111 -10.16 7.64 -12.87
C CYS A 111 -8.88 7.97 -13.61
N ARG A 112 -8.95 8.01 -14.94
CA ARG A 112 -7.81 8.29 -15.81
C ARG A 112 -8.26 8.93 -17.12
N ASP A 113 -7.53 9.93 -17.57
CA ASP A 113 -7.79 10.64 -18.84
C ASP A 113 -9.24 11.17 -18.95
N GLY A 114 -9.77 11.70 -17.81
CA GLY A 114 -11.12 12.24 -17.68
C GLY A 114 -12.25 11.22 -17.56
N LYS A 115 -11.95 9.94 -17.66
CA LYS A 115 -12.92 8.85 -17.70
C LYS A 115 -12.80 7.93 -16.48
N ARG A 116 -13.95 7.37 -16.08
CA ARG A 116 -14.02 6.37 -15.03
C ARG A 116 -14.24 4.99 -15.65
N TYR A 117 -13.40 4.06 -15.22
CA TYR A 117 -13.44 2.66 -15.64
C TYR A 117 -13.66 1.77 -14.43
N GLU A 118 -14.37 0.65 -14.60
CA GLU A 118 -14.61 -0.33 -13.56
C GLU A 118 -14.43 -1.75 -14.07
N GLN A 119 -13.91 -2.60 -13.20
CA GLN A 119 -13.81 -4.04 -13.44
C GLN A 119 -13.95 -4.78 -12.10
N ARG A 120 -14.67 -5.91 -12.15
CA ARG A 120 -14.92 -6.75 -10.99
C ARG A 120 -14.33 -8.15 -11.20
N TYR A 121 -13.87 -8.70 -10.10
CA TYR A 121 -13.29 -10.02 -10.01
C TYR A 121 -13.96 -10.81 -8.87
N GLU A 122 -14.02 -12.14 -9.02
CA GLU A 122 -14.47 -13.05 -7.97
C GLU A 122 -13.48 -14.21 -7.86
N ARG A 123 -12.90 -14.39 -6.66
CA ARG A 123 -11.87 -15.41 -6.37
C ARG A 123 -10.79 -15.49 -7.44
N GLY A 124 -10.24 -14.34 -7.81
CA GLY A 124 -9.17 -14.22 -8.79
C GLY A 124 -9.61 -14.20 -10.26
N LYS A 125 -10.89 -14.41 -10.56
CA LYS A 125 -11.41 -14.48 -11.94
C LYS A 125 -12.09 -13.19 -12.36
N THR A 126 -11.81 -12.72 -13.57
CA THR A 126 -12.48 -11.56 -14.17
C THR A 126 -13.95 -11.90 -14.46
N MET A 127 -14.87 -11.07 -13.99
CA MET A 127 -16.30 -11.29 -14.16
C MET A 127 -16.85 -10.67 -15.44
N TYR A 128 -16.27 -9.54 -15.86
CA TYR A 128 -16.63 -8.85 -17.11
C TYR A 128 -15.46 -8.01 -17.61
N PRO A 129 -15.40 -7.70 -18.91
CA PRO A 129 -14.36 -6.83 -19.47
C PRO A 129 -14.36 -5.44 -18.77
N LEU A 130 -13.20 -4.78 -18.78
CA LEU A 130 -13.10 -3.40 -18.29
C LEU A 130 -14.15 -2.51 -18.96
N LYS A 131 -14.95 -1.79 -18.18
CA LYS A 131 -16.04 -0.93 -18.66
C LYS A 131 -15.73 0.52 -18.37
N GLU A 132 -15.96 1.40 -19.34
CA GLU A 132 -16.11 2.83 -19.12
C GLU A 132 -17.52 3.07 -18.53
N VAL A 133 -17.59 3.65 -17.33
CA VAL A 133 -18.84 3.82 -16.59
C VAL A 133 -19.24 5.27 -16.38
N GLY A 134 -18.41 6.21 -16.77
CA GLY A 134 -18.69 7.64 -16.64
C GLY A 134 -17.46 8.52 -16.79
N GLU A 135 -17.64 9.78 -16.44
CA GLU A 135 -16.59 10.79 -16.43
C GLU A 135 -16.11 11.05 -15.00
N CYS A 136 -14.88 11.51 -14.83
CA CYS A 136 -14.33 11.93 -13.54
C CYS A 136 -13.64 13.31 -13.61
N GLY A 137 -13.83 14.04 -14.71
CA GLY A 137 -13.24 15.39 -14.91
C GLY A 137 -11.72 15.35 -14.76
N ASP A 138 -11.18 16.28 -14.00
CA ASP A 138 -9.73 16.38 -13.74
C ASP A 138 -9.25 15.42 -12.63
N SER A 139 -10.16 14.68 -11.99
CA SER A 139 -9.78 13.73 -10.93
C SER A 139 -9.08 12.53 -11.53
N THR A 140 -8.00 12.08 -10.87
CA THR A 140 -7.29 10.85 -11.21
C THR A 140 -7.13 9.98 -9.97
N GLY A 141 -6.86 8.70 -10.16
CA GLY A 141 -6.54 7.77 -9.07
C GLY A 141 -7.15 6.40 -9.26
N THR A 142 -6.83 5.53 -8.31
CA THR A 142 -7.35 4.16 -8.24
C THR A 142 -8.12 3.96 -6.94
N THR A 143 -9.24 3.29 -7.02
CA THR A 143 -10.01 2.81 -5.86
C THR A 143 -10.14 1.31 -5.98
N VAL A 144 -9.70 0.58 -4.95
CA VAL A 144 -9.85 -0.87 -4.86
C VAL A 144 -10.70 -1.18 -3.64
N THR A 145 -11.80 -1.89 -3.83
CA THR A 145 -12.66 -2.40 -2.76
C THR A 145 -12.70 -3.93 -2.85
N PHE A 146 -12.53 -4.61 -1.73
CA PHE A 146 -12.55 -6.07 -1.72
C PHE A 146 -13.15 -6.62 -0.43
N LEU A 147 -13.75 -7.81 -0.56
CA LEU A 147 -14.27 -8.62 0.53
C LEU A 147 -13.39 -9.86 0.70
N PRO A 148 -12.69 -10.05 1.83
CA PRO A 148 -11.89 -11.25 2.10
C PRO A 148 -12.73 -12.53 2.04
N ASP A 149 -12.16 -13.60 1.47
CA ASP A 149 -12.88 -14.88 1.35
C ASP A 149 -12.91 -15.64 2.68
N LYS A 150 -14.12 -15.81 3.23
CA LYS A 150 -14.37 -16.58 4.46
C LYS A 150 -13.99 -18.05 4.37
N GLN A 151 -13.82 -18.58 3.15
CA GLN A 151 -13.34 -19.95 2.96
C GLN A 151 -11.82 -20.08 3.15
N ILE A 152 -11.10 -18.97 3.13
CA ILE A 152 -9.64 -18.93 3.23
C ILE A 152 -9.19 -18.41 4.58
N PHE A 153 -9.83 -17.34 5.07
CA PHE A 153 -9.46 -16.70 6.33
C PHE A 153 -10.26 -17.27 7.50
N GLU A 154 -9.57 -17.56 8.59
CA GLU A 154 -10.17 -18.00 9.86
C GLU A 154 -11.07 -16.93 10.48
N GLU A 155 -10.67 -15.66 10.30
CA GLU A 155 -11.41 -14.48 10.71
C GLU A 155 -11.35 -13.43 9.59
N THR A 156 -12.46 -12.70 9.39
CA THR A 156 -12.55 -11.62 8.39
C THR A 156 -12.78 -10.24 9.03
N VAL A 157 -12.43 -10.11 10.32
CA VAL A 157 -12.52 -8.85 11.06
C VAL A 157 -11.16 -8.18 11.09
N TYR A 158 -11.05 -7.01 10.49
CA TYR A 158 -9.83 -6.21 10.49
C TYR A 158 -9.50 -5.65 11.86
N ASP A 159 -8.22 -5.68 12.25
CA ASP A 159 -7.72 -5.04 13.45
C ASP A 159 -7.26 -3.61 13.14
N TYR A 160 -8.05 -2.64 13.59
CA TYR A 160 -7.77 -1.23 13.36
C TYR A 160 -6.46 -0.76 14.00
N ASP A 161 -6.11 -1.24 15.19
CA ASP A 161 -4.93 -0.74 15.89
C ASP A 161 -3.64 -1.27 15.25
N ILE A 162 -3.65 -2.49 14.76
CA ILE A 162 -2.56 -3.05 13.93
C ILE A 162 -2.43 -2.25 12.63
N LEU A 163 -3.53 -1.98 11.93
CA LEU A 163 -3.54 -1.17 10.71
C LEU A 163 -3.04 0.25 10.98
N LYS A 164 -3.52 0.88 12.05
CA LYS A 164 -3.12 2.22 12.47
C LYS A 164 -1.62 2.33 12.73
N GLN A 165 -1.04 1.33 13.38
CA GLN A 165 0.40 1.29 13.61
C GLN A 165 1.16 1.20 12.27
N ARG A 166 0.80 0.23 11.42
CA ARG A 166 1.51 -0.01 10.16
C ARG A 166 1.38 1.15 9.17
N LEU A 167 0.19 1.73 9.03
CA LEU A 167 -0.03 2.90 8.15
C LEU A 167 0.70 4.15 8.65
N ARG A 168 0.86 4.29 9.98
CA ARG A 168 1.71 5.35 10.56
C ARG A 168 3.19 5.15 10.17
N GLU A 169 3.71 3.94 10.33
CA GLU A 169 5.09 3.61 9.92
C GLU A 169 5.30 3.89 8.43
N MET A 170 4.35 3.46 7.59
CA MET A 170 4.36 3.74 6.15
C MET A 170 4.42 5.25 5.88
N ALA A 171 3.61 6.06 6.56
CA ALA A 171 3.61 7.51 6.37
C ALA A 171 4.91 8.19 6.83
N PHE A 172 5.59 7.67 7.86
CA PHE A 172 6.93 8.14 8.25
C PHE A 172 7.99 7.81 7.20
N LEU A 173 7.91 6.61 6.59
CA LEU A 173 8.86 6.16 5.59
C LEU A 173 8.63 6.79 4.21
N THR A 174 7.45 7.37 3.98
CA THR A 174 7.08 8.04 2.72
C THR A 174 6.80 9.51 2.96
N LYS A 175 7.87 10.26 3.13
CA LYS A 175 7.84 11.70 3.43
C LYS A 175 6.85 12.46 2.54
N GLY A 176 5.95 13.24 3.17
CA GLY A 176 4.96 14.07 2.49
C GLY A 176 3.70 13.33 2.00
N LEU A 177 3.64 12.00 2.11
CA LEU A 177 2.42 11.26 1.82
C LEU A 177 1.41 11.39 2.96
N LYS A 178 0.17 11.71 2.61
CA LYS A 178 -0.95 11.75 3.55
C LYS A 178 -1.72 10.43 3.50
N ILE A 179 -1.83 9.75 4.64
CA ILE A 179 -2.62 8.51 4.76
C ILE A 179 -3.76 8.75 5.75
N ILE A 180 -4.98 8.43 5.35
CA ILE A 180 -6.19 8.55 6.18
C ILE A 180 -6.75 7.15 6.39
N LEU A 181 -6.85 6.71 7.66
CA LEU A 181 -7.49 5.47 8.05
C LEU A 181 -8.85 5.79 8.66
N THR A 182 -9.92 5.34 8.03
CA THR A 182 -11.29 5.52 8.49
C THR A 182 -11.92 4.16 8.81
N ASP A 183 -12.47 4.01 10.00
CA ASP A 183 -13.27 2.86 10.40
C ASP A 183 -14.74 3.30 10.38
N LYS A 184 -15.56 2.68 9.54
CA LYS A 184 -17.00 2.97 9.40
C LYS A 184 -17.88 1.88 10.00
N ARG A 185 -17.27 0.89 10.66
CA ARG A 185 -18.00 -0.21 11.28
C ARG A 185 -18.85 0.32 12.42
N GLU A 186 -20.10 -0.15 12.50
CA GLU A 186 -21.09 0.28 13.50
C GLU A 186 -20.53 0.19 14.93
N GLY A 187 -20.62 1.28 15.67
CA GLY A 187 -20.12 1.39 17.05
C GLY A 187 -18.59 1.48 17.18
N MET A 188 -17.84 1.55 16.07
CA MET A 188 -16.39 1.65 16.04
C MET A 188 -15.91 2.84 15.22
N GLU A 189 -16.80 3.75 14.86
CA GLU A 189 -16.52 4.85 13.94
C GLU A 189 -15.38 5.74 14.46
N ARG A 190 -14.34 5.83 13.69
CA ARG A 190 -13.13 6.60 14.01
C ARG A 190 -12.30 6.88 12.78
N GLU A 191 -11.55 7.96 12.83
CA GLU A 191 -10.65 8.34 11.76
C GLU A 191 -9.29 8.78 12.32
N LYS A 192 -8.23 8.47 11.58
CA LYS A 192 -6.89 8.92 11.90
C LYS A 192 -6.14 9.30 10.62
N THR A 193 -5.60 10.51 10.63
CA THR A 193 -4.73 11.01 9.57
C THR A 193 -3.28 10.90 10.00
N PHE A 194 -2.42 10.44 9.09
CA PHE A 194 -0.96 10.42 9.19
C PHE A 194 -0.38 11.25 8.06
N HIS A 195 0.49 12.20 8.40
CA HIS A 195 1.17 13.04 7.43
C HIS A 195 2.43 13.59 8.09
N TYR A 196 3.59 13.22 7.58
CA TYR A 196 4.88 13.53 8.19
C TYR A 196 5.85 14.09 7.14
N GLU A 197 6.29 15.32 7.37
CA GLU A 197 7.23 16.00 6.47
C GLU A 197 8.69 15.73 6.86
N GLY A 198 8.94 15.33 8.09
CA GLY A 198 10.28 15.06 8.62
C GLY A 198 10.84 13.68 8.28
N GLY A 199 10.04 12.80 7.68
CA GLY A 199 10.45 11.45 7.28
C GLY A 199 10.97 10.62 8.46
N ILE A 200 12.07 9.88 8.23
CA ILE A 200 12.65 8.99 9.26
C ILE A 200 13.23 9.75 10.47
N ARG A 201 13.60 11.02 10.36
CA ARG A 201 14.01 11.83 11.52
C ARG A 201 12.84 12.02 12.48
N GLU A 202 11.67 12.38 11.94
CA GLU A 202 10.44 12.53 12.72
C GLU A 202 9.99 11.19 13.31
N PHE A 203 10.23 10.10 12.59
CA PHE A 203 9.97 8.76 13.11
C PHE A 203 10.82 8.42 14.32
N VAL A 204 12.11 8.73 14.32
CA VAL A 204 12.99 8.56 15.49
C VAL A 204 12.49 9.38 16.67
N THR A 205 12.10 10.64 16.46
CA THR A 205 11.48 11.48 17.50
C THR A 205 10.21 10.80 18.06
N TYR A 206 9.35 10.29 17.17
CA TYR A 206 8.13 9.58 17.58
C TYR A 206 8.44 8.32 18.41
N LEU A 207 9.44 7.53 18.04
CA LEU A 207 9.84 6.32 18.77
C LEU A 207 10.40 6.64 20.15
N ASN A 208 11.08 7.78 20.30
CA ASN A 208 11.68 8.23 21.55
C ASN A 208 10.75 9.08 22.44
N ARG A 209 9.51 9.38 22.01
CA ARG A 209 8.59 10.28 22.74
C ARG A 209 8.29 9.90 24.20
N SER A 210 8.47 8.63 24.58
CA SER A 210 8.27 8.11 25.93
C SER A 210 9.57 7.65 26.60
N LYS A 211 10.71 8.05 26.05
CA LYS A 211 12.05 7.67 26.52
C LYS A 211 12.88 8.93 26.71
N GLU A 212 13.91 8.86 27.54
CA GLU A 212 14.88 9.93 27.72
C GLU A 212 16.01 9.79 26.70
N ALA A 213 16.08 10.74 25.77
CA ALA A 213 17.17 10.77 24.80
C ALA A 213 18.48 11.20 25.48
N LEU A 214 19.59 10.51 25.20
CA LEU A 214 20.90 10.83 25.81
C LEU A 214 21.51 12.12 25.25
N TYR A 215 21.00 12.63 24.14
CA TYR A 215 21.37 13.89 23.50
C TYR A 215 20.21 14.40 22.63
N PRO A 216 20.08 15.72 22.41
CA PRO A 216 18.90 16.29 21.74
C PRO A 216 18.88 16.08 20.23
N GLU A 217 20.04 15.99 19.57
CA GLU A 217 20.13 15.90 18.11
C GLU A 217 19.87 14.48 17.62
N ILE A 218 19.19 14.35 16.49
CA ILE A 218 19.07 13.10 15.76
C ILE A 218 20.24 13.00 14.79
N ILE A 219 21.05 11.96 14.92
CA ILE A 219 22.11 11.63 13.97
C ILE A 219 21.43 11.21 12.67
N TYR A 220 21.74 11.91 11.57
CA TYR A 220 21.16 11.64 10.28
C TYR A 220 22.23 11.66 9.20
N CYS A 221 22.17 10.70 8.32
CA CYS A 221 22.96 10.68 7.09
C CYS A 221 22.15 10.10 5.93
N GLU A 222 22.44 10.60 4.75
CA GLU A 222 21.90 10.10 3.50
C GLU A 222 23.00 10.01 2.45
N GLY A 223 22.86 9.10 1.50
CA GLY A 223 23.82 8.93 0.43
C GLY A 223 23.28 8.03 -0.67
N GLU A 224 23.86 8.16 -1.85
CA GLU A 224 23.57 7.30 -2.99
C GLU A 224 24.86 6.76 -3.58
N LYS A 225 24.89 5.45 -3.81
CA LYS A 225 26.01 4.79 -4.48
C LYS A 225 25.49 3.69 -5.41
N ASP A 226 25.94 3.69 -6.64
CA ASP A 226 25.60 2.69 -7.66
C ASP A 226 24.07 2.53 -7.88
N GLY A 227 23.32 3.64 -7.74
CA GLY A 227 21.85 3.68 -7.85
C GLY A 227 21.12 3.10 -6.62
N VAL A 228 21.83 2.89 -5.51
CA VAL A 228 21.25 2.52 -4.21
C VAL A 228 21.25 3.76 -3.32
N ALA A 229 20.06 4.26 -2.99
CA ALA A 229 19.87 5.33 -2.02
C ALA A 229 19.76 4.74 -0.60
N VAL A 230 20.49 5.34 0.33
CA VAL A 230 20.47 4.95 1.76
C VAL A 230 20.18 6.17 2.60
N GLU A 231 19.27 6.03 3.54
CA GLU A 231 18.91 7.06 4.49
C GLU A 231 18.92 6.44 5.90
N VAL A 232 19.61 7.07 6.84
CA VAL A 232 19.76 6.57 8.21
C VAL A 232 19.48 7.69 9.20
N ALA A 233 18.60 7.42 10.18
CA ALA A 233 18.39 8.29 11.33
C ALA A 233 18.50 7.48 12.61
N MET A 234 19.21 8.01 13.63
CA MET A 234 19.37 7.34 14.91
C MET A 234 19.48 8.32 16.07
N GLN A 235 19.06 7.86 17.23
CA GLN A 235 19.24 8.57 18.52
C GLN A 235 19.28 7.54 19.64
N HIS A 236 20.25 7.66 20.54
CA HIS A 236 20.33 6.79 21.72
C HIS A 236 19.39 7.33 22.82
N ASN A 237 18.86 6.41 23.59
CA ASN A 237 18.00 6.71 24.74
C ASN A 237 18.38 5.82 25.94
N ASP A 238 17.73 6.03 27.06
CA ASP A 238 17.97 5.34 28.35
C ASP A 238 17.44 3.89 28.38
N SER A 239 16.78 3.41 27.31
CA SER A 239 16.22 2.06 27.28
C SER A 239 17.23 1.03 26.79
N TYR A 240 17.08 -0.21 27.27
CA TYR A 240 17.85 -1.39 26.79
C TYR A 240 17.33 -1.95 25.46
N THR A 241 16.28 -1.37 24.90
CA THR A 241 15.67 -1.84 23.65
C THR A 241 16.29 -1.12 22.47
N CYS A 242 16.95 -1.85 21.58
CA CYS A 242 17.37 -1.33 20.29
C CYS A 242 16.24 -1.55 19.26
N LEU A 243 15.81 -0.47 18.61
CA LEU A 243 14.88 -0.52 17.48
C LEU A 243 15.67 -0.14 16.23
N LEU A 244 15.93 -1.12 15.38
CA LEU A 244 16.50 -0.91 14.06
C LEU A 244 15.40 -1.11 13.01
N TYR A 245 14.97 -0.02 12.39
CA TYR A 245 14.10 -0.06 11.23
C TYR A 245 14.94 0.12 9.97
N THR A 246 14.89 -0.87 9.10
CA THR A 246 15.45 -0.78 7.76
C THR A 246 14.30 -0.74 6.77
N SER A 247 14.30 0.24 5.88
CA SER A 247 13.46 0.17 4.68
C SER A 247 14.07 -0.91 3.78
N PRO A 248 13.33 -1.98 3.42
CA PRO A 248 13.87 -2.99 2.54
C PRO A 248 14.19 -2.36 1.19
N SER A 249 15.45 -2.41 0.81
CA SER A 249 15.86 -2.06 -0.55
C SER A 249 15.27 -3.11 -1.51
N PRO A 250 14.79 -2.74 -2.70
CA PRO A 250 14.37 -3.70 -3.72
C PRO A 250 15.45 -4.72 -4.12
N ARG A 251 16.68 -4.50 -3.68
CA ARG A 251 17.84 -5.36 -3.95
C ARG A 251 18.30 -6.20 -2.75
N ASP A 252 17.71 -6.02 -1.58
CA ASP A 252 18.08 -6.84 -0.44
C ASP A 252 17.62 -8.28 -0.67
N PRO A 253 18.56 -9.25 -0.70
CA PRO A 253 18.16 -10.65 -0.70
C PRO A 253 17.38 -10.92 0.59
N LYS A 254 16.25 -11.61 0.50
CA LYS A 254 15.46 -12.00 1.66
C LYS A 254 16.35 -12.69 2.69
N THR A 255 16.70 -12.01 3.75
CA THR A 255 17.15 -12.67 4.96
C THR A 255 15.90 -13.19 5.66
N SER A 256 15.57 -14.45 5.36
CA SER A 256 14.66 -15.23 6.18
C SER A 256 15.31 -15.43 7.55
N ARG A 257 14.84 -14.74 8.57
CA ARG A 257 14.90 -15.16 9.98
C ARG A 257 13.73 -14.60 10.74
#